data_96214da3c2b16aeab8fcef39e68135f4
#
_entry.id   96214da3c2b16aeab8fcef39e68135f4
#
_cell.length_a   1.000
_cell.length_b   1.000
_cell.length_c   1.000
_cell.angle_alpha   90.00
_cell.angle_beta   90.00
_cell.angle_gamma   90.00
#
_symmetry.space_group_name_H-M   'P 1'
#
loop_
_entity.id
_entity.type
_entity.pdbx_description
1 polymer ?
#
loop_
_entity_poly.entity_id
_entity_poly.type
_entity_poly.pdbx_seq_one_letter_code
_entity_poly.pdbx_strand_id
1 'polypeptide(L)'
;MLQPARRKYRKEQKGRNTGIATRGSSVAFGDFGLKCTDRGRLTARQIEAARRAISRHVKRGGRIWIRVFPDKPISQKPAEVRMGNGKGNPEYYVAEIQPGKVIYEITGVPEALAREAFALAAAKLP
;
A
#
# COMPACT_ATOMS: atom_id res chain seq x y z
N MET A 1 9.39 5.72 6.16
CA MET A 1 8.39 4.92 5.42
C MET A 1 7.80 3.86 6.34
N LEU A 2 6.64 3.37 6.02
CA LEU A 2 5.97 2.37 6.84
C LEU A 2 6.69 1.03 6.77
N GLN A 3 6.91 0.43 7.93
CA GLN A 3 7.44 -0.92 8.06
C GLN A 3 7.14 -1.43 9.46
N PRO A 4 7.07 -2.78 9.66
CA PRO A 4 6.85 -3.30 11.00
C PRO A 4 8.02 -2.97 11.91
N ALA A 5 7.70 -2.57 13.15
CA ALA A 5 8.73 -2.32 14.15
C ALA A 5 9.36 -3.63 14.63
N ARG A 6 8.56 -4.71 14.66
CA ARG A 6 9.00 -6.01 15.13
C ARG A 6 8.19 -7.10 14.45
N ARG A 7 8.86 -8.18 14.06
CA ARG A 7 8.22 -9.33 13.43
C ARG A 7 8.57 -10.60 14.17
N LYS A 8 7.60 -11.52 14.26
CA LYS A 8 7.84 -12.84 14.86
C LYS A 8 8.80 -13.66 13.99
N TYR A 9 8.64 -13.60 12.67
CA TYR A 9 9.50 -14.27 11.71
C TYR A 9 10.10 -13.24 10.76
N ARG A 10 11.39 -13.38 10.48
CA ARG A 10 12.13 -12.45 9.64
C ARG A 10 11.75 -12.57 8.17
N LYS A 11 11.48 -13.80 7.73
CA LYS A 11 11.17 -14.13 6.33
C LYS A 11 9.83 -14.85 6.24
N GLU A 12 9.16 -14.71 5.11
CA GLU A 12 7.90 -15.39 4.84
C GLU A 12 7.91 -16.03 3.47
N GLN A 13 7.08 -17.05 3.30
CA GLN A 13 6.87 -17.64 2.00
C GLN A 13 6.04 -16.69 1.14
N LYS A 14 6.33 -16.69 -0.17
CA LYS A 14 5.68 -15.79 -1.10
C LYS A 14 4.17 -16.01 -1.18
N GLY A 15 3.75 -17.27 -1.30
CA GLY A 15 2.34 -17.62 -1.39
C GLY A 15 1.67 -17.07 -2.64
N ARG A 16 0.34 -17.21 -2.68
CA ARG A 16 -0.50 -16.65 -3.74
C ARG A 16 -1.48 -15.66 -3.14
N ASN A 17 -1.61 -14.52 -3.80
CA ASN A 17 -2.59 -13.52 -3.43
C ASN A 17 -3.89 -13.80 -4.18
N THR A 18 -4.85 -14.44 -3.51
CA THR A 18 -6.12 -14.84 -4.10
C THR A 18 -7.30 -14.27 -3.32
N GLY A 19 -8.49 -14.34 -3.93
CA GLY A 19 -9.72 -13.90 -3.28
C GLY A 19 -10.03 -12.43 -3.50
N ILE A 20 -11.13 -12.01 -2.87
CA ILE A 20 -11.65 -10.65 -2.95
C ILE A 20 -11.65 -10.09 -1.52
N ALA A 21 -11.40 -8.80 -1.38
CA ALA A 21 -11.39 -8.16 -0.08
C ALA A 21 -12.80 -8.16 0.53
N THR A 22 -12.92 -8.77 1.72
CA THR A 22 -14.16 -8.79 2.49
C THR A 22 -14.11 -7.84 3.67
N ARG A 23 -12.91 -7.47 4.10
CA ARG A 23 -12.68 -6.49 5.16
C ARG A 23 -11.90 -5.31 4.61
N GLY A 24 -12.21 -4.12 5.13
CA GLY A 24 -11.57 -2.91 4.63
C GLY A 24 -11.99 -2.57 3.20
N SER A 25 -13.20 -2.97 2.80
CA SER A 25 -13.72 -2.76 1.46
C SER A 25 -14.70 -1.59 1.38
N SER A 26 -14.94 -0.90 2.50
CA SER A 26 -15.83 0.25 2.55
C SER A 26 -15.17 1.40 3.29
N VAL A 27 -15.60 2.62 3.01
CA VAL A 27 -15.12 3.81 3.69
C VAL A 27 -15.62 3.79 5.14
N ALA A 28 -14.71 3.93 6.10
CA ALA A 28 -15.02 3.85 7.53
C ALA A 28 -14.62 5.11 8.28
N PHE A 29 -13.56 5.78 7.91
CA PHE A 29 -13.01 6.93 8.65
C PHE A 29 -13.28 8.26 7.98
N GLY A 30 -13.20 8.32 6.67
CA GLY A 30 -13.35 9.56 5.93
C GLY A 30 -14.62 9.65 5.12
N ASP A 31 -14.69 10.65 4.26
CA ASP A 31 -15.84 10.88 3.39
C ASP A 31 -15.67 10.20 2.03
N PHE A 32 -14.43 10.11 1.56
CA PHE A 32 -14.10 9.53 0.25
C PHE A 32 -12.95 8.53 0.41
N GLY A 33 -12.93 7.53 -0.45
CA GLY A 33 -11.89 6.52 -0.41
C GLY A 33 -11.40 6.13 -1.80
N LEU A 34 -10.14 5.72 -1.87
CA LEU A 34 -9.55 5.15 -3.09
C LEU A 34 -9.56 3.63 -2.93
N LYS A 35 -10.34 2.96 -3.78
CA LYS A 35 -10.52 1.51 -3.74
C LYS A 35 -9.74 0.85 -4.86
N CYS A 36 -9.07 -0.24 -4.54
CA CYS A 36 -8.32 -1.03 -5.50
C CYS A 36 -9.27 -1.97 -6.26
N THR A 37 -9.15 -2.01 -7.58
CA THR A 37 -9.95 -2.91 -8.42
C THR A 37 -9.17 -4.16 -8.86
N ASP A 38 -7.86 -4.11 -8.80
CA ASP A 38 -6.97 -5.22 -9.16
C ASP A 38 -6.24 -5.73 -7.93
N ARG A 39 -5.73 -6.96 -8.02
CA ARG A 39 -4.87 -7.48 -6.96
C ARG A 39 -3.41 -7.13 -7.24
N GLY A 40 -2.63 -7.03 -6.19
CA GLY A 40 -1.23 -6.71 -6.33
C GLY A 40 -0.56 -6.57 -4.99
N ARG A 41 0.68 -6.10 -5.03
CA ARG A 41 1.48 -5.82 -3.85
C ARG A 41 1.93 -4.37 -3.88
N LEU A 42 1.63 -3.65 -2.82
CA LEU A 42 2.04 -2.25 -2.68
C LEU A 42 3.27 -2.20 -1.79
N THR A 43 4.36 -1.65 -2.30
CA THR A 43 5.55 -1.44 -1.50
C THR A 43 5.37 -0.25 -0.58
N ALA A 44 6.16 -0.21 0.50
CA ALA A 44 6.15 0.94 1.41
C ALA A 44 6.46 2.24 0.65
N ARG A 45 7.33 2.19 -0.34
CA ARG A 45 7.67 3.37 -1.16
C ARG A 45 6.51 3.85 -2.01
N GLN A 46 5.76 2.92 -2.61
CA GLN A 46 4.58 3.26 -3.39
C GLN A 46 3.51 3.91 -2.52
N ILE A 47 3.27 3.35 -1.33
CA ILE A 47 2.31 3.89 -0.38
C ILE A 47 2.69 5.33 0.01
N GLU A 48 3.96 5.55 0.32
CA GLU A 48 4.43 6.88 0.69
C GLU A 48 4.36 7.88 -0.47
N ALA A 49 4.71 7.45 -1.68
CA ALA A 49 4.62 8.30 -2.86
C ALA A 49 3.19 8.76 -3.13
N ALA A 50 2.24 7.84 -3.03
CA ALA A 50 0.82 8.15 -3.21
C ALA A 50 0.31 9.09 -2.11
N ARG A 51 0.68 8.82 -0.86
CA ARG A 51 0.31 9.69 0.26
C ARG A 51 0.79 11.11 0.05
N ARG A 52 2.04 11.27 -0.37
CA ARG A 52 2.61 12.59 -0.64
C ARG A 52 1.89 13.30 -1.78
N ALA A 53 1.53 12.57 -2.83
CA ALA A 53 0.79 13.14 -3.95
C ALA A 53 -0.56 13.69 -3.49
N ILE A 54 -1.30 12.94 -2.67
CA ILE A 54 -2.58 13.39 -2.12
C ILE A 54 -2.38 14.63 -1.24
N SER A 55 -1.46 14.56 -0.30
CA SER A 55 -1.21 15.64 0.65
C SER A 55 -0.80 16.94 -0.05
N ARG A 56 0.04 16.83 -1.08
CA ARG A 56 0.50 17.99 -1.85
C ARG A 56 -0.65 18.62 -2.63
N HIS A 57 -1.51 17.81 -3.23
CA HIS A 57 -2.62 18.33 -4.04
C HIS A 57 -3.67 19.05 -3.20
N VAL A 58 -3.99 18.52 -2.01
CA VAL A 58 -4.96 19.15 -1.12
C VAL A 58 -4.35 20.24 -0.24
N LYS A 59 -3.05 20.54 -0.42
CA LYS A 59 -2.32 21.58 0.32
C LYS A 59 -2.42 21.41 1.83
N ARG A 60 -2.34 20.17 2.30
CA ARG A 60 -2.46 19.80 3.71
C ARG A 60 -3.84 20.07 4.31
N GLY A 61 -4.85 20.34 3.47
CA GLY A 61 -6.23 20.44 3.91
C GLY A 61 -6.81 19.08 4.22
N GLY A 62 -7.76 19.02 5.14
CA GLY A 62 -8.42 17.78 5.50
C GLY A 62 -7.51 16.79 6.21
N ARG A 63 -7.96 15.54 6.24
CA ARG A 63 -7.22 14.45 6.89
C ARG A 63 -7.19 13.23 5.97
N ILE A 64 -6.05 12.54 5.96
CA ILE A 64 -5.82 11.36 5.13
C ILE A 64 -5.56 10.17 6.05
N TRP A 65 -6.18 9.03 5.73
CA TRP A 65 -5.90 7.75 6.40
C TRP A 65 -5.32 6.79 5.38
N ILE A 66 -4.27 6.08 5.79
CA ILE A 66 -3.73 4.95 5.02
C ILE A 66 -4.35 3.69 5.62
N ARG A 67 -5.15 2.98 4.83
CA ARG A 67 -5.90 1.82 5.29
C ARG A 67 -5.13 0.50 5.15
N VAL A 68 -3.95 0.52 4.57
CA VAL A 68 -3.12 -0.67 4.38
C VAL A 68 -1.77 -0.46 5.02
N PHE A 69 -1.13 -1.56 5.42
CA PHE A 69 0.20 -1.51 6.04
C PHE A 69 1.10 -2.56 5.38
N PRO A 70 2.32 -2.18 4.98
CA PRO A 70 3.26 -3.12 4.35
C PRO A 70 3.95 -3.96 5.42
N ASP A 71 3.39 -5.10 5.72
CA ASP A 71 3.88 -5.98 6.77
C ASP A 71 4.51 -7.28 6.27
N LYS A 72 4.39 -7.57 4.97
CA LYS A 72 4.97 -8.78 4.38
C LYS A 72 6.40 -8.53 3.90
N PRO A 73 7.40 -9.24 4.44
CA PRO A 73 8.78 -9.07 3.99
C PRO A 73 8.99 -9.75 2.65
N ILE A 74 9.69 -9.06 1.75
CA ILE A 74 10.10 -9.58 0.47
C ILE A 74 11.61 -9.76 0.48
N SER A 75 12.05 -10.98 0.24
CA SER A 75 13.47 -11.33 0.21
C SER A 75 14.00 -11.27 -1.20
N GLN A 76 15.26 -10.86 -1.33
CA GLN A 76 15.91 -10.75 -2.62
C GLN A 76 17.39 -11.06 -2.46
N LYS A 77 17.93 -11.83 -3.38
CA LYS A 77 19.36 -12.08 -3.45
C LYS A 77 20.01 -11.07 -4.40
N PRO A 78 21.27 -10.69 -4.13
CA PRO A 78 22.03 -9.88 -5.10
C PRO A 78 22.11 -10.58 -6.44
N ALA A 79 22.12 -9.78 -7.51
CA ALA A 79 22.11 -10.33 -8.88
C ALA A 79 23.33 -11.18 -9.21
N GLU A 80 24.48 -10.89 -8.59
CA GLU A 80 25.76 -11.57 -8.87
C GLU A 80 25.99 -12.82 -8.05
N VAL A 81 25.13 -13.15 -7.07
CA VAL A 81 25.33 -14.36 -6.28
C VAL A 81 24.75 -15.57 -6.99
N ARG A 82 25.37 -16.73 -6.73
CA ARG A 82 24.92 -18.00 -7.30
C ARG A 82 23.65 -18.48 -6.61
N MET A 83 22.88 -19.30 -7.31
CA MET A 83 21.69 -19.91 -6.75
C MET A 83 22.03 -20.91 -5.65
N GLY A 84 21.11 -21.11 -4.71
CA GLY A 84 21.31 -22.00 -3.57
C GLY A 84 21.78 -21.26 -2.32
N ASN A 85 22.13 -22.01 -1.29
CA ASN A 85 22.61 -21.50 0.01
C ASN A 85 21.56 -20.70 0.77
N GLY A 86 20.28 -21.04 0.59
CA GLY A 86 19.20 -20.48 1.38
C GLY A 86 18.52 -19.27 0.79
N LYS A 87 17.51 -18.80 1.48
CA LYS A 87 16.70 -17.65 1.08
C LYS A 87 17.44 -16.35 1.31
N GLY A 88 17.30 -15.39 0.40
CA GLY A 88 17.92 -14.06 0.52
C GLY A 88 17.41 -13.28 1.71
N ASN A 89 18.03 -12.15 1.97
CA ASN A 89 17.65 -11.27 3.06
C ASN A 89 16.39 -10.49 2.73
N PRO A 90 15.56 -10.15 3.75
CA PRO A 90 14.44 -9.24 3.53
C PRO A 90 14.97 -7.87 3.09
N GLU A 91 14.50 -7.40 1.93
CA GLU A 91 14.95 -6.13 1.38
C GLU A 91 13.91 -5.02 1.54
N TYR A 92 12.62 -5.37 1.49
CA TYR A 92 11.56 -4.40 1.64
C TYR A 92 10.27 -5.10 2.07
N TYR A 93 9.29 -4.30 2.44
CA TYR A 93 7.99 -4.80 2.88
C TYR A 93 6.90 -4.37 1.93
N VAL A 94 5.89 -5.22 1.78
CA VAL A 94 4.74 -4.94 0.91
C VAL A 94 3.44 -5.25 1.65
N ALA A 95 2.36 -4.60 1.20
CA ALA A 95 1.00 -4.95 1.58
C ALA A 95 0.39 -5.73 0.43
N GLU A 96 -0.15 -6.91 0.72
CA GLU A 96 -0.88 -7.67 -0.30
C GLU A 96 -2.30 -7.13 -0.40
N ILE A 97 -2.69 -6.72 -1.60
CA ILE A 97 -3.96 -6.06 -1.86
C ILE A 97 -4.84 -6.97 -2.70
N GLN A 98 -6.07 -7.17 -2.25
CA GLN A 98 -7.10 -7.90 -2.99
C GLN A 98 -8.05 -6.91 -3.65
N PRO A 99 -8.72 -7.30 -4.77
CA PRO A 99 -9.72 -6.44 -5.40
C PRO A 99 -10.80 -6.03 -4.40
N GLY A 100 -11.14 -4.75 -4.39
CA GLY A 100 -12.15 -4.20 -3.50
C GLY A 100 -11.60 -3.56 -2.22
N LYS A 101 -10.31 -3.64 -1.97
CA LYS A 101 -9.70 -3.06 -0.77
C LYS A 101 -9.60 -1.54 -0.88
N VAL A 102 -10.03 -0.83 0.17
CA VAL A 102 -9.83 0.63 0.28
C VAL A 102 -8.41 0.88 0.76
N ILE A 103 -7.65 1.66 0.01
CA ILE A 103 -6.23 1.93 0.30
C ILE A 103 -6.08 3.24 1.09
N TYR A 104 -6.77 4.28 0.66
CA TYR A 104 -6.74 5.59 1.32
C TYR A 104 -8.14 6.10 1.56
N GLU A 105 -8.28 6.92 2.60
CA GLU A 105 -9.51 7.68 2.85
C GLU A 105 -9.14 9.13 3.11
N ILE A 106 -10.04 10.03 2.77
CA ILE A 106 -9.84 11.46 2.97
C ILE A 106 -11.13 12.10 3.46
N THR A 107 -10.99 13.12 4.28
CA THR A 107 -12.12 13.94 4.74
C THR A 107 -11.71 15.41 4.77
N GLY A 108 -12.69 16.29 4.86
CA GLY A 108 -12.44 17.73 4.99
C GLY A 108 -12.12 18.44 3.69
N VAL A 109 -12.42 17.81 2.53
CA VAL A 109 -12.21 18.41 1.22
C VAL A 109 -13.43 18.15 0.32
N PRO A 110 -13.71 19.02 -0.68
CA PRO A 110 -14.78 18.79 -1.65
C PRO A 110 -14.52 17.53 -2.49
N GLU A 111 -15.58 16.92 -2.99
CA GLU A 111 -15.47 15.73 -3.82
C GLU A 111 -14.57 15.92 -5.05
N ALA A 112 -14.70 17.06 -5.73
CA ALA A 112 -13.89 17.33 -6.93
C ALA A 112 -12.41 17.32 -6.61
N LEU A 113 -12.01 17.95 -5.50
CA LEU A 113 -10.62 17.99 -5.05
C LEU A 113 -10.14 16.60 -4.64
N ALA A 114 -10.99 15.84 -3.96
CA ALA A 114 -10.64 14.48 -3.56
C ALA A 114 -10.42 13.58 -4.77
N ARG A 115 -11.26 13.69 -5.80
CA ARG A 115 -11.10 12.92 -7.04
C ARG A 115 -9.78 13.24 -7.75
N GLU A 116 -9.44 14.51 -7.84
CA GLU A 116 -8.17 14.95 -8.44
C GLU A 116 -6.98 14.41 -7.66
N ALA A 117 -7.01 14.52 -6.33
CA ALA A 117 -5.93 14.02 -5.48
C ALA A 117 -5.75 12.51 -5.63
N PHE A 118 -6.84 11.76 -5.64
CA PHE A 118 -6.77 10.31 -5.80
C PHE A 118 -6.33 9.89 -7.20
N ALA A 119 -6.65 10.67 -8.23
CA ALA A 119 -6.14 10.41 -9.58
C ALA A 119 -4.62 10.53 -9.63
N LEU A 120 -4.07 11.55 -8.99
CA LEU A 120 -2.62 11.72 -8.88
C LEU A 120 -1.97 10.60 -8.07
N ALA A 121 -2.61 10.19 -6.99
CA ALA A 121 -2.13 9.09 -6.17
C ALA A 121 -2.14 7.77 -6.93
N ALA A 122 -3.20 7.49 -7.68
CA ALA A 122 -3.32 6.27 -8.46
C ALA A 122 -2.21 6.11 -9.49
N ALA A 123 -1.69 7.21 -10.02
CA ALA A 123 -0.57 7.19 -10.96
C ALA A 123 0.74 6.69 -10.31
N LYS A 124 0.84 6.74 -8.98
CA LYS A 124 2.01 6.26 -8.23
C LYS A 124 1.88 4.80 -7.81
N LEU A 125 0.72 4.21 -8.02
CA LEU A 125 0.41 2.83 -7.64
C LEU A 125 0.41 1.93 -8.86
N PRO A 126 0.67 0.61 -8.69
CA PRO A 126 0.60 -0.34 -9.82
C PRO A 126 -0.81 -0.52 -10.37
#